data_518818937f473970e75d169bcfc29de2
#
_entry.id   518818937f473970e75d169bcfc29de2
#
_cell.length_a   1.000
_cell.length_b   1.000
_cell.length_c   1.000
_cell.angle_alpha   90.00
_cell.angle_beta   90.00
_cell.angle_gamma   90.00
#
_symmetry.space_group_name_H-M   'P 1'
#
loop_
_entity.id
_entity.type
_entity.pdbx_description
1 polymer ?
#
loop_
_entity_poly.entity_id
_entity_poly.type
_entity_poly.pdbx_seq_one_letter_code
_entity_poly.pdbx_strand_id
1 'polypeptide(L)'
;MAKASSQKFIARNRAPRVQIEYDVETYGAEKKVQLPFVVGVMADLSGKPAEPLAPVADRKMLEIDVDNFDDRMKAMKPRVVFMVPNTLTGEGNVAVDITFESMDDFTPAAIAKKVEPLRKLLEARTQLSNLLTYMDGKSGAEELIAKVLADPALLQTLAAAPAKTTGEGE
;
A
#
# COMPACT_ATOMS: atom_id res chain seq x y z
N MET A 1 34.74 -11.24 25.10
CA MET A 1 33.32 -11.50 24.77
C MET A 1 33.26 -12.29 23.46
N ALA A 2 32.74 -13.51 23.44
CA ALA A 2 32.61 -14.30 22.23
C ALA A 2 31.61 -13.59 21.30
N LYS A 3 32.03 -13.29 20.05
CA LYS A 3 31.15 -12.78 19.00
C LYS A 3 29.99 -13.77 18.80
N ALA A 4 28.77 -13.28 18.87
CA ALA A 4 27.58 -14.09 18.63
C ALA A 4 27.67 -14.66 17.20
N SER A 5 27.59 -15.99 17.08
CA SER A 5 27.63 -16.68 15.78
C SER A 5 26.48 -16.17 14.88
N SER A 6 26.80 -15.90 13.61
CA SER A 6 25.81 -15.49 12.60
C SER A 6 24.64 -16.46 12.48
N GLN A 7 24.81 -17.73 12.81
CA GLN A 7 23.75 -18.73 12.85
C GLN A 7 22.67 -18.47 13.90
N LYS A 8 22.94 -17.71 14.97
CA LYS A 8 21.92 -17.30 15.94
C LYS A 8 20.93 -16.29 15.38
N PHE A 9 21.23 -15.65 14.26
CA PHE A 9 20.32 -14.73 13.56
C PHE A 9 19.30 -15.43 12.64
N ILE A 10 19.51 -16.70 12.32
CA ILE A 10 18.56 -17.49 11.48
C ILE A 10 17.17 -17.56 12.15
N ALA A 11 17.11 -17.61 13.48
CA ALA A 11 15.85 -17.62 14.23
C ALA A 11 15.00 -16.32 14.07
N ARG A 12 15.56 -15.25 13.48
CA ARG A 12 14.87 -13.97 13.26
C ARG A 12 14.34 -13.79 11.83
N ASN A 13 14.25 -14.85 11.07
CA ASN A 13 13.73 -14.85 9.68
C ASN A 13 14.47 -13.87 8.73
N ARG A 14 15.73 -13.56 9.01
CA ARG A 14 16.60 -12.78 8.12
C ARG A 14 17.39 -13.73 7.22
N ALA A 15 17.48 -13.38 5.95
CA ALA A 15 18.36 -14.09 5.02
C ALA A 15 19.79 -14.14 5.59
N PRO A 16 20.46 -15.32 5.60
CA PRO A 16 21.82 -15.42 6.09
C PRO A 16 22.74 -14.54 5.24
N ARG A 17 23.56 -13.70 5.89
CA ARG A 17 24.60 -12.97 5.19
C ARG A 17 25.69 -13.94 4.75
N VAL A 18 26.02 -13.93 3.49
CA VAL A 18 27.20 -14.64 2.97
C VAL A 18 28.42 -13.84 3.36
N GLN A 19 29.32 -14.43 4.14
CA GLN A 19 30.61 -13.85 4.51
C GLN A 19 31.69 -14.52 3.66
N ILE A 20 32.38 -13.72 2.85
CA ILE A 20 33.50 -14.17 2.05
C ILE A 20 34.76 -13.60 2.70
N GLU A 21 35.67 -14.48 3.12
CA GLU A 21 36.96 -14.13 3.64
C GLU A 21 38.04 -14.65 2.72
N TYR A 22 39.08 -13.87 2.50
CA TYR A 22 40.26 -14.33 1.79
C TYR A 22 41.53 -13.87 2.52
N ASP A 23 42.55 -14.67 2.43
CA ASP A 23 43.82 -14.39 3.04
C ASP A 23 44.70 -13.66 2.01
N VAL A 24 45.17 -12.47 2.32
CA VAL A 24 46.09 -11.70 1.49
C VAL A 24 47.48 -11.75 2.13
N GLU A 25 48.44 -12.29 1.41
CA GLU A 25 49.86 -12.22 1.80
C GLU A 25 50.44 -10.88 1.31
N THR A 26 50.83 -10.04 2.21
CA THR A 26 51.46 -8.75 1.91
C THR A 26 52.78 -8.66 2.67
N TYR A 27 53.88 -8.66 1.94
CA TYR A 27 55.24 -8.61 2.52
C TYR A 27 55.56 -9.67 3.60
N GLY A 28 55.07 -10.89 3.40
CA GLY A 28 55.28 -12.02 4.31
C GLY A 28 54.36 -12.04 5.54
N ALA A 29 53.39 -11.19 5.60
CA ALA A 29 52.32 -11.20 6.63
C ALA A 29 50.94 -11.55 5.99
N GLU A 30 50.27 -12.55 6.56
CA GLU A 30 48.90 -12.91 6.16
C GLU A 30 47.91 -11.96 6.84
N LYS A 31 47.06 -11.35 6.02
CA LYS A 31 45.97 -10.50 6.50
C LYS A 31 44.63 -11.04 5.99
N LYS A 32 43.73 -11.37 6.92
CA LYS A 32 42.35 -11.74 6.59
C LYS A 32 41.55 -10.52 6.20
N VAL A 33 41.02 -10.51 4.99
CA VAL A 33 40.16 -9.46 4.47
C VAL A 33 38.76 -10.02 4.31
N GLN A 34 37.77 -9.38 4.95
CA GLN A 34 36.36 -9.70 4.78
C GLN A 34 35.79 -8.88 3.63
N LEU A 35 35.30 -9.55 2.62
CA LEU A 35 34.57 -8.93 1.53
C LEU A 35 33.09 -8.86 1.90
N PRO A 36 32.51 -7.66 2.04
CA PRO A 36 31.07 -7.54 2.19
C PRO A 36 30.40 -7.94 0.87
N PHE A 37 29.51 -8.93 0.92
CA PHE A 37 28.65 -9.23 -0.22
C PHE A 37 27.50 -8.23 -0.20
N VAL A 38 27.52 -7.27 -1.11
CA VAL A 38 26.48 -6.24 -1.26
C VAL A 38 25.92 -6.34 -2.66
N VAL A 39 24.60 -6.42 -2.76
CA VAL A 39 23.87 -6.38 -4.03
C VAL A 39 23.31 -4.97 -4.21
N GLY A 40 23.71 -4.30 -5.30
CA GLY A 40 23.14 -3.02 -5.70
C GLY A 40 22.07 -3.23 -6.78
N VAL A 41 20.91 -2.60 -6.60
CA VAL A 41 19.84 -2.58 -7.59
C VAL A 41 19.70 -1.17 -8.15
N MET A 42 19.79 -1.05 -9.48
CA MET A 42 19.54 0.21 -10.20
C MET A 42 18.33 -0.02 -11.10
N ALA A 43 17.22 0.63 -10.78
CA ALA A 43 15.98 0.53 -11.52
C ALA A 43 15.17 1.83 -11.42
N ASP A 44 14.30 2.06 -12.39
CA ASP A 44 13.29 3.12 -12.28
C ASP A 44 12.08 2.60 -11.50
N LEU A 45 12.11 2.79 -10.19
CA LEU A 45 11.05 2.36 -9.28
C LEU A 45 10.08 3.48 -8.92
N SER A 46 10.33 4.71 -9.35
CA SER A 46 9.50 5.87 -9.00
C SER A 46 8.30 6.05 -9.94
N GLY A 47 8.37 5.47 -11.15
CA GLY A 47 7.32 5.57 -12.17
C GLY A 47 7.11 6.99 -12.66
N LYS A 48 5.94 7.59 -12.42
CA LYS A 48 5.61 8.99 -12.73
C LYS A 48 5.56 9.82 -11.44
N PRO A 49 6.70 10.23 -10.88
CA PRO A 49 6.73 10.97 -9.63
C PRO A 49 5.98 12.31 -9.75
N ALA A 50 5.34 12.76 -8.68
CA ALA A 50 4.66 14.07 -8.63
C ALA A 50 5.66 15.23 -8.61
N GLU A 51 6.82 15.01 -8.00
CA GLU A 51 7.93 15.95 -7.93
C GLU A 51 9.09 15.45 -8.80
N PRO A 52 9.81 16.33 -9.52
CA PRO A 52 10.96 15.92 -10.31
C PRO A 52 12.05 15.33 -9.42
N LEU A 53 12.57 14.17 -9.80
CA LEU A 53 13.67 13.51 -9.07
C LEU A 53 14.99 14.25 -9.33
N ALA A 54 15.90 14.19 -8.37
CA ALA A 54 17.26 14.69 -8.53
C ALA A 54 17.98 14.01 -9.71
N PRO A 55 18.93 14.70 -10.39
CA PRO A 55 19.77 14.10 -11.42
C PRO A 55 20.45 12.82 -10.91
N VAL A 56 20.65 11.84 -11.79
CA VAL A 56 21.26 10.55 -11.43
C VAL A 56 22.61 10.68 -10.74
N ALA A 57 23.40 11.68 -11.16
CA ALA A 57 24.72 11.93 -10.57
C ALA A 57 24.67 12.34 -9.10
N ASP A 58 23.57 12.98 -8.67
CA ASP A 58 23.39 13.47 -7.30
C ASP A 58 22.66 12.48 -6.39
N ARG A 59 22.16 11.37 -6.97
CA ARG A 59 21.45 10.34 -6.20
C ARG A 59 22.42 9.48 -5.41
N LYS A 60 22.10 9.27 -4.14
CA LYS A 60 22.85 8.37 -3.27
C LYS A 60 22.20 6.98 -3.24
N MET A 61 23.04 5.94 -3.15
CA MET A 61 22.56 4.59 -2.88
C MET A 61 21.92 4.56 -1.49
N LEU A 62 20.74 3.96 -1.41
CA LEU A 62 20.00 3.78 -0.16
C LEU A 62 20.14 2.33 0.31
N GLU A 63 20.48 2.16 1.56
CA GLU A 63 20.47 0.83 2.17
C GLU A 63 19.02 0.47 2.52
N ILE A 64 18.58 -0.71 2.06
CA ILE A 64 17.23 -1.22 2.25
C ILE A 64 17.32 -2.52 3.03
N ASP A 65 16.64 -2.55 4.17
CA ASP A 65 16.45 -3.70 5.05
C ASP A 65 14.95 -4.01 5.18
N VAL A 66 14.64 -5.19 5.72
CA VAL A 66 13.25 -5.58 6.01
C VAL A 66 12.58 -4.59 6.97
N ASP A 67 13.35 -4.04 7.92
CA ASP A 67 12.83 -3.14 8.96
C ASP A 67 12.56 -1.70 8.44
N ASN A 68 13.26 -1.25 7.39
CA ASN A 68 13.15 0.11 6.86
C ASN A 68 12.47 0.20 5.48
N PHE A 69 12.02 -0.92 4.93
CA PHE A 69 11.49 -1.01 3.57
C PHE A 69 10.29 -0.07 3.35
N ASP A 70 9.31 -0.10 4.24
CA ASP A 70 8.11 0.73 4.12
C ASP A 70 8.42 2.22 4.25
N ASP A 71 9.34 2.59 5.15
CA ASP A 71 9.78 3.98 5.29
C ASP A 71 10.52 4.48 4.04
N ARG A 72 11.32 3.61 3.41
CA ARG A 72 11.97 3.91 2.13
C ARG A 72 10.95 4.05 1.00
N MET A 73 9.94 3.17 0.96
CA MET A 73 8.86 3.25 -0.03
C MET A 73 8.06 4.56 0.13
N LYS A 74 7.70 4.94 1.34
CA LYS A 74 7.04 6.23 1.64
C LYS A 74 7.89 7.43 1.20
N ALA A 75 9.21 7.37 1.43
CA ALA A 75 10.12 8.44 1.03
C ALA A 75 10.28 8.55 -0.49
N MET A 76 10.29 7.42 -1.20
CA MET A 76 10.40 7.36 -2.66
C MET A 76 9.11 7.74 -3.37
N LYS A 77 7.96 7.57 -2.72
CA LYS A 77 6.62 7.86 -3.26
C LYS A 77 6.41 7.31 -4.68
N PRO A 78 6.61 6.01 -4.93
CA PRO A 78 6.38 5.44 -6.25
C PRO A 78 4.95 5.69 -6.68
N ARG A 79 4.77 6.21 -7.91
CA ARG A 79 3.46 6.65 -8.41
C ARG A 79 3.21 6.11 -9.81
N VAL A 80 2.01 5.64 -10.03
CA VAL A 80 1.53 5.15 -11.32
C VAL A 80 0.33 5.97 -11.77
N VAL A 81 0.39 6.48 -13.00
CA VAL A 81 -0.72 7.25 -13.61
C VAL A 81 -0.98 6.70 -15.00
N PHE A 82 -2.19 6.22 -15.21
CA PHE A 82 -2.63 5.70 -16.50
C PHE A 82 -4.17 5.77 -16.65
N MET A 83 -4.64 5.58 -17.87
CA MET A 83 -6.06 5.53 -18.20
C MET A 83 -6.47 4.10 -18.54
N VAL A 84 -7.58 3.66 -17.99
CA VAL A 84 -8.18 2.34 -18.30
C VAL A 84 -9.59 2.49 -18.84
N PRO A 85 -10.06 1.61 -19.74
CA PRO A 85 -11.44 1.61 -20.16
C PRO A 85 -12.39 1.45 -18.96
N ASN A 86 -13.45 2.23 -18.93
CA ASN A 86 -14.43 2.17 -17.86
C ASN A 86 -15.37 0.99 -18.06
N THR A 87 -15.08 -0.11 -17.39
CA THR A 87 -15.92 -1.32 -17.42
C THR A 87 -17.15 -1.23 -16.52
N LEU A 88 -17.26 -0.21 -15.65
CA LEU A 88 -18.40 -0.03 -14.74
C LEU A 88 -19.60 0.55 -15.47
N THR A 89 -19.38 1.51 -16.35
CA THR A 89 -20.44 2.14 -17.16
C THR A 89 -20.46 1.62 -18.59
N GLY A 90 -19.40 0.95 -19.04
CA GLY A 90 -19.22 0.52 -20.44
C GLY A 90 -18.77 1.63 -21.39
N GLU A 91 -18.67 2.88 -20.93
CA GLU A 91 -18.31 4.03 -21.74
C GLU A 91 -17.20 4.86 -21.07
N GLY A 92 -16.31 5.41 -21.91
CA GLY A 92 -15.24 6.31 -21.47
C GLY A 92 -14.06 5.59 -20.81
N ASN A 93 -13.19 6.41 -20.21
CA ASN A 93 -11.98 5.95 -19.51
C ASN A 93 -11.97 6.44 -18.07
N VAL A 94 -11.43 5.63 -17.18
CA VAL A 94 -11.15 5.99 -15.79
C VAL A 94 -9.67 6.33 -15.66
N ALA A 95 -9.40 7.51 -15.10
CA ALA A 95 -8.04 7.88 -14.72
C ALA A 95 -7.67 7.17 -13.41
N VAL A 96 -6.55 6.47 -13.43
CA VAL A 96 -5.97 5.81 -12.27
C VAL A 96 -4.71 6.56 -11.89
N ASP A 97 -4.67 7.08 -10.67
CA ASP A 97 -3.55 7.79 -10.08
C ASP A 97 -3.33 7.22 -8.68
N ILE A 98 -2.25 6.46 -8.52
CA ILE A 98 -1.98 5.74 -7.29
C ILE A 98 -0.54 5.99 -6.87
N THR A 99 -0.36 6.42 -5.62
CA THR A 99 0.93 6.46 -4.93
C THR A 99 0.99 5.32 -3.92
N PHE A 100 2.12 4.64 -3.87
CA PHE A 100 2.34 3.49 -2.99
C PHE A 100 3.20 3.90 -1.79
N GLU A 101 2.81 3.47 -0.61
CA GLU A 101 3.52 3.74 0.65
C GLU A 101 4.01 2.46 1.33
N SER A 102 3.38 1.33 1.02
CA SER A 102 3.72 0.01 1.55
C SER A 102 3.39 -1.09 0.55
N MET A 103 3.89 -2.29 0.80
CA MET A 103 3.55 -3.45 -0.04
C MET A 103 2.07 -3.82 0.02
N ASP A 104 1.38 -3.49 1.10
CA ASP A 104 -0.06 -3.73 1.25
C ASP A 104 -0.90 -2.90 0.28
N ASP A 105 -0.38 -1.78 -0.20
CA ASP A 105 -1.03 -0.92 -1.19
C ASP A 105 -1.24 -1.60 -2.55
N PHE A 106 -0.51 -2.66 -2.85
CA PHE A 106 -0.67 -3.46 -4.07
C PHE A 106 -1.83 -4.45 -3.99
N THR A 107 -2.46 -4.59 -2.83
CA THR A 107 -3.62 -5.47 -2.70
C THR A 107 -4.83 -4.90 -3.44
N PRO A 108 -5.69 -5.75 -4.04
CA PRO A 108 -6.89 -5.29 -4.74
C PRO A 108 -7.81 -4.43 -3.87
N ALA A 109 -7.89 -4.72 -2.57
CA ALA A 109 -8.67 -3.96 -1.61
C ALA A 109 -8.12 -2.54 -1.40
N ALA A 110 -6.80 -2.37 -1.32
CA ALA A 110 -6.17 -1.07 -1.20
C ALA A 110 -6.31 -0.25 -2.49
N ILE A 111 -6.13 -0.89 -3.65
CA ILE A 111 -6.35 -0.26 -4.96
C ILE A 111 -7.79 0.25 -5.09
N ALA A 112 -8.77 -0.57 -4.70
CA ALA A 112 -10.18 -0.17 -4.74
C ALA A 112 -10.49 1.05 -3.86
N LYS A 113 -9.77 1.23 -2.75
CA LYS A 113 -9.90 2.41 -1.88
C LYS A 113 -9.29 3.67 -2.49
N LYS A 114 -8.24 3.53 -3.30
CA LYS A 114 -7.51 4.66 -3.91
C LYS A 114 -8.15 5.16 -5.20
N VAL A 115 -8.84 4.30 -5.95
CA VAL A 115 -9.53 4.65 -7.20
C VAL A 115 -10.95 5.14 -6.89
N GLU A 116 -11.27 6.40 -7.20
CA GLU A 116 -12.51 7.05 -6.74
C GLU A 116 -13.81 6.31 -7.11
N PRO A 117 -14.04 5.87 -8.36
CA PRO A 117 -15.25 5.12 -8.69
C PRO A 117 -15.40 3.81 -7.91
N LEU A 118 -14.28 3.09 -7.71
CA LEU A 118 -14.26 1.84 -6.95
C LEU A 118 -14.45 2.09 -5.45
N ARG A 119 -13.88 3.17 -4.92
CA ARG A 119 -14.05 3.58 -3.52
C ARG A 119 -15.52 3.84 -3.20
N LYS A 120 -16.24 4.59 -4.05
CA LYS A 120 -17.67 4.84 -3.86
C LYS A 120 -18.48 3.56 -3.80
N LEU A 121 -18.19 2.60 -4.68
CA LEU A 121 -18.86 1.30 -4.67
C LEU A 121 -18.51 0.48 -3.41
N LEU A 122 -17.26 0.52 -2.98
CA LEU A 122 -16.82 -0.17 -1.77
C LEU A 122 -17.48 0.44 -0.51
N GLU A 123 -17.58 1.76 -0.44
CA GLU A 123 -18.28 2.49 0.64
C GLU A 123 -19.77 2.13 0.65
N ALA A 124 -20.44 2.15 -0.50
CA ALA A 124 -21.83 1.75 -0.61
C ALA A 124 -22.06 0.30 -0.16
N ARG A 125 -21.19 -0.63 -0.59
CA ARG A 125 -21.22 -2.03 -0.13
C ARG A 125 -21.08 -2.15 1.38
N THR A 126 -20.15 -1.40 1.96
CA THR A 126 -19.90 -1.42 3.40
C THR A 126 -21.10 -0.88 4.16
N GLN A 127 -21.68 0.23 3.68
CA GLN A 127 -22.87 0.83 4.30
C GLN A 127 -24.07 -0.13 4.24
N LEU A 128 -24.28 -0.80 3.09
CA LEU A 128 -25.33 -1.81 2.97
C LEU A 128 -25.10 -3.00 3.89
N SER A 129 -23.88 -3.46 4.03
CA SER A 129 -23.52 -4.54 4.97
C SER A 129 -23.78 -4.13 6.42
N ASN A 130 -23.40 -2.91 6.80
CA ASN A 130 -23.66 -2.36 8.12
C ASN A 130 -25.16 -2.21 8.38
N LEU A 131 -25.91 -1.75 7.38
CA LEU A 131 -27.36 -1.64 7.46
C LEU A 131 -27.99 -3.02 7.67
N LEU A 132 -27.57 -4.03 6.93
CA LEU A 132 -28.04 -5.40 7.10
C LEU A 132 -27.80 -5.91 8.51
N THR A 133 -26.59 -5.69 9.05
CA THR A 133 -26.26 -6.08 10.43
C THR A 133 -27.08 -5.31 11.46
N TYR A 134 -27.36 -4.01 11.20
CA TYR A 134 -28.17 -3.19 12.08
C TYR A 134 -29.63 -3.62 12.11
N MET A 135 -30.15 -4.12 10.98
CA MET A 135 -31.52 -4.61 10.86
C MET A 135 -31.74 -5.94 11.54
N ASP A 136 -30.68 -6.75 11.66
CA ASP A 136 -30.78 -8.08 12.25
C ASP A 136 -31.31 -7.99 13.70
N GLY A 137 -32.46 -8.62 13.93
CA GLY A 137 -33.17 -8.60 15.21
C GLY A 137 -34.02 -7.36 15.53
N LYS A 138 -34.23 -6.43 14.56
CA LYS A 138 -35.09 -5.25 14.74
C LYS A 138 -36.24 -5.21 13.75
N SER A 139 -37.33 -5.90 14.07
CA SER A 139 -38.52 -5.99 13.20
C SER A 139 -39.10 -4.63 12.75
N GLY A 140 -39.05 -3.60 13.61
CA GLY A 140 -39.50 -2.25 13.25
C GLY A 140 -38.61 -1.53 12.23
N ALA A 141 -37.33 -1.86 12.14
CA ALA A 141 -36.40 -1.30 11.16
C ALA A 141 -36.62 -1.95 9.77
N GLU A 142 -36.94 -3.23 9.72
CA GLU A 142 -37.28 -3.93 8.48
C GLU A 142 -38.50 -3.33 7.80
N GLU A 143 -39.58 -3.06 8.56
CA GLU A 143 -40.80 -2.43 8.03
C GLU A 143 -40.55 -1.03 7.51
N LEU A 144 -39.73 -0.21 8.20
CA LEU A 144 -39.39 1.12 7.75
C LEU A 144 -38.61 1.10 6.45
N ILE A 145 -37.64 0.23 6.32
CA ILE A 145 -36.83 0.09 5.10
C ILE A 145 -37.67 -0.47 3.96
N ALA A 146 -38.55 -1.44 4.22
CA ALA A 146 -39.46 -1.94 3.21
C ALA A 146 -40.39 -0.83 2.68
N LYS A 147 -40.88 0.07 3.51
CA LYS A 147 -41.66 1.23 3.11
C LYS A 147 -40.86 2.22 2.27
N VAL A 148 -39.61 2.50 2.65
CA VAL A 148 -38.71 3.38 1.89
C VAL A 148 -38.38 2.80 0.51
N LEU A 149 -38.11 1.49 0.44
CA LEU A 149 -37.84 0.81 -0.83
C LEU A 149 -39.05 0.71 -1.75
N ALA A 150 -40.27 0.69 -1.18
CA ALA A 150 -41.52 0.64 -1.94
C ALA A 150 -41.89 2.01 -2.52
N ASP A 151 -41.34 3.11 -2.01
CA ASP A 151 -41.65 4.47 -2.47
C ASP A 151 -40.45 5.11 -3.21
N PRO A 152 -40.51 5.16 -4.59
CA PRO A 152 -39.42 5.72 -5.38
C PRO A 152 -39.19 7.24 -5.13
N ALA A 153 -40.21 7.97 -4.68
CA ALA A 153 -40.09 9.39 -4.38
C ALA A 153 -39.29 9.61 -3.10
N LEU A 154 -39.47 8.75 -2.09
CA LEU A 154 -38.69 8.77 -0.87
C LEU A 154 -37.22 8.39 -1.13
N LEU A 155 -36.95 7.43 -2.02
CA LEU A 155 -35.59 7.08 -2.41
C LEU A 155 -34.86 8.24 -3.09
N GLN A 156 -35.52 8.98 -3.96
CA GLN A 156 -34.93 10.16 -4.62
C GLN A 156 -34.64 11.29 -3.62
N THR A 157 -35.52 11.55 -2.67
CA THR A 157 -35.30 12.56 -1.64
C THR A 157 -34.15 12.18 -0.69
N LEU A 158 -34.02 10.92 -0.33
CA LEU A 158 -32.92 10.42 0.48
C LEU A 158 -31.58 10.46 -0.29
N ALA A 159 -31.58 10.15 -1.57
CA ALA A 159 -30.38 10.24 -2.42
C ALA A 159 -29.94 11.69 -2.63
N ALA A 160 -30.88 12.66 -2.63
CA ALA A 160 -30.59 14.09 -2.74
C ALA A 160 -30.20 14.74 -1.41
N ALA A 161 -30.43 14.07 -0.27
CA ALA A 161 -30.05 14.60 1.04
C ALA A 161 -28.52 14.64 1.19
N PRO A 162 -27.93 15.77 1.61
CA PRO A 162 -26.49 15.85 1.84
C PRO A 162 -26.10 14.87 2.95
N ALA A 163 -25.03 14.10 2.72
CA ALA A 163 -24.48 13.19 3.71
C ALA A 163 -24.15 14.01 4.99
N LYS A 164 -24.86 13.73 6.08
CA LYS A 164 -24.47 14.26 7.39
C LYS A 164 -23.08 13.74 7.71
N THR A 165 -22.09 14.61 7.67
CA THR A 165 -20.80 14.35 8.31
C THR A 165 -21.11 14.08 9.77
N THR A 166 -20.99 12.83 10.18
CA THR A 166 -20.94 12.45 11.60
C THR A 166 -19.69 13.12 12.16
N GLY A 167 -19.91 14.29 12.77
CA GLY A 167 -18.90 14.94 13.57
C GLY A 167 -18.50 13.99 14.69
N GLU A 168 -17.21 13.81 14.84
CA GLU A 168 -16.58 13.28 16.02
C GLU A 168 -17.20 13.97 17.25
N GLY A 169 -17.86 13.18 18.06
CA GLY A 169 -18.30 13.58 19.39
C GLY A 169 -17.46 12.80 20.38
N GLU A 170 -16.77 13.57 21.20
CA GLU A 170 -16.00 13.29 22.42
C GLU A 170 -16.08 11.89 23.03
#